data_fc0a085582e8023ebfcedb8e9956b9e6
#
_entry.id   fc0a085582e8023ebfcedb8e9956b9e6
#
_cell.length_a   1.000
_cell.length_b   1.000
_cell.length_c   1.000
_cell.angle_alpha   90.00
_cell.angle_beta   90.00
_cell.angle_gamma   90.00
#
_symmetry.space_group_name_H-M   'P 1'
#
loop_
_entity.id
_entity.type
_entity.pdbx_description
1 polymer ?
#
loop_
_entity_poly.entity_id
_entity_poly.type
_entity_poly.pdbx_seq_one_letter_code
_entity_poly.pdbx_strand_id
1 'polypeptide(L)'
;MAQAKFILKEPQSKEDTLIYLFYNFNNQRLKYSFGQKVNPKYWNFDKQRIKESKAFSEYAEFNSMLNNIETNINNIYRKLVNDNITPTPQILKDNLNALLSNRHIPTKTINLFDFIEDLIKNSTKKPGTILHYNQTFRILKEYCSTSNRKLSFEDINLNFYESFVNYLRNRGYAENTIGGYIKHIKVFMNEAFDRRLTNNIEYKSKRFKKVVEVTDKIYLNLDEIQKIYSLDLSKKKTYESVRDLFIIGCYTGLRFSDLAQISTINIINNGSQLKVKTEKTGEYVVIPLHKTVKEIIKKYNGKIPEAISNAKMNEYLKPIARMAKINTKFSVTITKGGERQTEVFEKWQLVTVHTSRRSFATNMYLLDIPSISIMKITGHRSEKSFLLYIKISQEENANKLLNHPFFKQS
;
A
#
# COMPACT_ATOMS: atom_id res chain seq x y z
N MET A 1 14.00 -4.61 47.25
CA MET A 1 13.53 -3.38 46.63
C MET A 1 14.38 -3.08 45.37
N ALA A 2 13.78 -2.57 44.34
CA ALA A 2 14.54 -2.13 43.17
C ALA A 2 15.36 -0.87 43.49
N GLN A 3 16.63 -0.84 43.11
CA GLN A 3 17.56 0.29 43.45
C GLN A 3 18.45 0.62 42.28
N ALA A 4 18.48 1.90 41.91
CA ALA A 4 19.44 2.46 40.97
C ALA A 4 20.73 2.90 41.67
N LYS A 5 21.90 2.65 41.05
CA LYS A 5 23.21 3.13 41.49
C LYS A 5 23.98 3.59 40.29
N PHE A 6 24.69 4.73 40.42
CA PHE A 6 25.64 5.21 39.42
C PHE A 6 27.06 4.94 39.87
N ILE A 7 27.84 4.28 39.02
CA ILE A 7 29.19 3.84 39.30
C ILE A 7 30.12 4.24 38.17
N LEU A 8 31.27 4.75 38.49
CA LEU A 8 32.31 5.02 37.50
C LEU A 8 32.97 3.73 37.02
N LYS A 9 33.25 3.65 35.73
CA LYS A 9 33.97 2.48 35.14
C LYS A 9 35.34 2.30 35.75
N GLU A 10 36.08 3.39 35.91
CA GLU A 10 37.44 3.42 36.44
C GLU A 10 37.54 4.50 37.52
N PRO A 11 37.21 4.16 38.80
CA PRO A 11 37.12 5.13 39.89
C PRO A 11 38.44 5.83 40.22
N GLN A 12 39.59 5.21 39.90
CA GLN A 12 40.91 5.74 40.16
C GLN A 12 41.59 6.39 38.96
N SER A 13 40.89 6.52 37.84
CA SER A 13 41.45 7.17 36.66
C SER A 13 41.75 8.64 36.90
N LYS A 14 42.85 9.12 36.31
CA LYS A 14 43.16 10.55 36.25
C LYS A 14 42.44 11.27 35.12
N GLU A 15 41.86 10.52 34.18
CA GLU A 15 41.12 10.99 33.02
C GLU A 15 39.60 10.74 33.19
N ASP A 16 38.81 11.31 32.26
CA ASP A 16 37.38 11.14 32.25
C ASP A 16 36.99 9.69 32.00
N THR A 17 36.19 9.11 32.86
CA THR A 17 35.74 7.75 32.81
C THR A 17 34.22 7.65 32.65
N LEU A 18 33.74 6.56 32.03
CA LEU A 18 32.32 6.32 31.80
C LEU A 18 31.55 6.13 33.10
N ILE A 19 30.34 6.67 33.14
CA ILE A 19 29.36 6.40 34.20
C ILE A 19 28.43 5.27 33.75
N TYR A 20 28.25 4.27 34.60
CA TYR A 20 27.29 3.20 34.43
C TYR A 20 26.13 3.34 35.42
N LEU A 21 24.91 3.13 34.92
CA LEU A 21 23.74 2.83 35.77
C LEU A 21 23.72 1.33 36.07
N PHE A 22 23.73 0.97 37.34
CA PHE A 22 23.37 -0.36 37.81
C PHE A 22 21.97 -0.30 38.43
N TYR A 23 21.07 -1.16 37.96
CA TYR A 23 19.73 -1.28 38.51
C TYR A 23 19.49 -2.70 39.00
N ASN A 24 19.38 -2.86 40.32
CA ASN A 24 19.17 -4.14 40.98
C ASN A 24 17.69 -4.34 41.27
N PHE A 25 17.12 -5.49 40.90
CA PHE A 25 15.72 -5.84 41.11
C PHE A 25 15.55 -7.36 41.05
N ASN A 26 14.69 -7.93 41.91
CA ASN A 26 14.32 -9.37 41.87
C ASN A 26 15.53 -10.31 41.67
N ASN A 27 16.60 -10.13 42.41
CA ASN A 27 17.87 -10.85 42.25
C ASN A 27 18.56 -10.77 40.88
N GLN A 28 18.13 -9.82 40.04
CA GLN A 28 18.73 -9.52 38.74
C GLN A 28 19.39 -8.14 38.76
N ARG A 29 20.32 -7.92 37.80
CA ARG A 29 21.03 -6.66 37.65
C ARG A 29 21.03 -6.23 36.18
N LEU A 30 20.57 -5.02 35.91
CA LEU A 30 20.84 -4.31 34.67
C LEU A 30 22.10 -3.49 34.82
N LYS A 31 23.08 -3.62 33.91
CA LYS A 31 24.19 -2.70 33.70
C LYS A 31 23.92 -1.91 32.43
N TYR A 32 23.85 -0.59 32.53
CA TYR A 32 23.51 0.29 31.43
C TYR A 32 24.50 1.44 31.29
N SER A 33 25.00 1.68 30.05
CA SER A 33 25.85 2.81 29.72
C SER A 33 25.06 3.82 28.88
N PHE A 34 25.03 5.05 29.27
CA PHE A 34 24.41 6.16 28.56
C PHE A 34 25.43 7.13 27.94
N GLY A 35 26.67 6.68 27.82
CA GLY A 35 27.72 7.36 27.06
C GLY A 35 28.38 8.58 27.75
N GLN A 36 27.95 8.94 28.97
CA GLN A 36 28.51 10.09 29.69
C GLN A 36 29.79 9.74 30.42
N LYS A 37 30.72 10.70 30.44
CA LYS A 37 31.99 10.56 31.13
C LYS A 37 32.16 11.69 32.14
N VAL A 38 32.92 11.44 33.21
CA VAL A 38 33.30 12.43 34.20
C VAL A 38 34.67 12.09 34.77
N ASN A 39 35.42 13.09 35.14
CA ASN A 39 36.68 12.89 35.86
C ASN A 39 36.37 12.49 37.31
N PRO A 40 36.98 11.40 37.86
CA PRO A 40 36.71 10.92 39.23
C PRO A 40 36.93 11.98 40.31
N LYS A 41 37.82 12.97 40.13
CA LYS A 41 38.03 14.06 41.07
C LYS A 41 36.77 14.89 41.34
N TYR A 42 35.89 15.01 40.38
CA TYR A 42 34.60 15.72 40.49
C TYR A 42 33.47 14.83 41.00
N TRP A 43 33.69 13.52 41.16
CA TRP A 43 32.64 12.58 41.54
C TRP A 43 32.52 12.43 43.06
N ASN A 44 31.31 12.51 43.59
CA ASN A 44 31.00 12.16 44.96
C ASN A 44 30.52 10.69 45.00
N PHE A 45 31.35 9.82 45.56
CA PHE A 45 31.09 8.38 45.59
C PHE A 45 29.91 8.00 46.50
N ASP A 46 29.68 8.76 47.60
CA ASP A 46 28.57 8.49 48.53
C ASP A 46 27.24 8.90 47.92
N LYS A 47 27.16 10.11 47.36
CA LYS A 47 25.96 10.64 46.71
C LYS A 47 25.77 10.13 45.30
N GLN A 48 26.78 9.53 44.68
CA GLN A 48 26.81 9.09 43.29
C GLN A 48 26.41 10.21 42.31
N ARG A 49 26.92 11.40 42.54
CA ARG A 49 26.65 12.63 41.80
C ARG A 49 27.92 13.43 41.62
N ILE A 50 27.92 14.39 40.72
CA ILE A 50 29.00 15.34 40.55
C ILE A 50 29.00 16.32 41.74
N LYS A 51 30.21 16.57 42.29
CA LYS A 51 30.42 17.58 43.37
C LYS A 51 30.12 18.98 42.82
N GLU A 52 29.49 19.80 43.63
CA GLU A 52 29.38 21.23 43.34
C GLU A 52 30.79 21.85 43.34
N SER A 53 31.19 22.38 42.18
CA SER A 53 32.50 22.95 41.99
C SER A 53 32.51 24.02 40.89
N LYS A 54 33.12 25.14 41.13
CA LYS A 54 33.33 26.18 40.09
C LYS A 54 34.16 25.66 38.90
N ALA A 55 34.98 24.63 39.11
CA ALA A 55 35.80 24.00 38.07
C ALA A 55 34.96 23.03 37.15
N PHE A 56 33.72 22.74 37.48
CA PHE A 56 32.79 21.99 36.69
C PHE A 56 31.42 22.72 36.69
N SER A 57 31.29 23.74 35.86
CA SER A 57 30.13 24.66 35.85
C SER A 57 28.81 23.97 35.55
N GLU A 58 28.83 22.87 34.78
CA GLU A 58 27.68 22.11 34.34
C GLU A 58 27.19 21.05 35.36
N TYR A 59 27.69 21.08 36.61
CA TYR A 59 27.39 20.05 37.62
C TYR A 59 25.86 19.90 37.88
N ALA A 60 25.16 21.01 37.89
CA ALA A 60 23.69 21.02 38.17
C ALA A 60 22.90 20.35 37.05
N GLU A 61 23.23 20.65 35.80
CA GLU A 61 22.59 20.05 34.63
C GLU A 61 22.89 18.55 34.53
N PHE A 62 24.15 18.20 34.80
CA PHE A 62 24.58 16.80 34.78
C PHE A 62 23.90 15.99 35.88
N ASN A 63 23.80 16.51 37.08
CA ASN A 63 23.10 15.86 38.19
C ASN A 63 21.61 15.77 37.93
N SER A 64 20.99 16.79 37.31
CA SER A 64 19.59 16.75 36.86
C SER A 64 19.39 15.62 35.83
N MET A 65 20.31 15.44 34.89
CA MET A 65 20.29 14.35 33.94
C MET A 65 20.33 12.97 34.63
N LEU A 66 21.21 12.77 35.61
CA LEU A 66 21.30 11.53 36.37
C LEU A 66 20.01 11.25 37.15
N ASN A 67 19.43 12.29 37.77
CA ASN A 67 18.14 12.16 38.46
C ASN A 67 17.01 11.76 37.53
N ASN A 68 16.98 12.33 36.31
CA ASN A 68 15.99 11.96 35.29
C ASN A 68 16.15 10.50 34.85
N ILE A 69 17.37 10.00 34.68
CA ILE A 69 17.62 8.60 34.31
C ILE A 69 17.15 7.68 35.42
N GLU A 70 17.44 8.02 36.70
CA GLU A 70 17.00 7.27 37.87
C GLU A 70 15.46 7.24 37.98
N THR A 71 14.81 8.37 37.80
CA THR A 71 13.33 8.48 37.79
C THR A 71 12.73 7.61 36.68
N ASN A 72 13.26 7.71 35.48
CA ASN A 72 12.78 6.98 34.33
C ASN A 72 12.88 5.47 34.51
N ILE A 73 14.03 4.94 34.96
CA ILE A 73 14.17 3.49 35.18
C ILE A 73 13.22 2.97 36.26
N ASN A 74 13.02 3.74 37.33
CA ASN A 74 12.08 3.40 38.39
C ASN A 74 10.62 3.39 37.88
N ASN A 75 10.25 4.35 37.05
CA ASN A 75 8.92 4.43 36.45
C ASN A 75 8.67 3.27 35.45
N ILE A 76 9.67 2.93 34.63
CA ILE A 76 9.61 1.77 33.72
C ILE A 76 9.37 0.49 34.54
N TYR A 77 10.15 0.27 35.59
CA TYR A 77 10.02 -0.91 36.43
C TYR A 77 8.63 -1.00 37.05
N ARG A 78 8.13 0.09 37.67
CA ARG A 78 6.80 0.15 38.26
C ARG A 78 5.71 -0.12 37.25
N LYS A 79 5.81 0.46 36.04
CA LYS A 79 4.85 0.25 34.97
C LYS A 79 4.80 -1.23 34.55
N LEU A 80 5.93 -1.87 34.33
CA LEU A 80 5.99 -3.29 33.97
C LEU A 80 5.34 -4.17 35.05
N VAL A 81 5.62 -3.90 36.31
CA VAL A 81 5.02 -4.64 37.42
C VAL A 81 3.50 -4.43 37.48
N ASN A 82 3.03 -3.20 37.31
CA ASN A 82 1.58 -2.91 37.29
C ASN A 82 0.86 -3.53 36.10
N ASP A 83 1.53 -3.62 34.95
CA ASP A 83 1.00 -4.25 33.74
C ASP A 83 1.13 -5.79 33.76
N ASN A 84 1.53 -6.39 34.90
CA ASN A 84 1.79 -7.82 35.10
C ASN A 84 2.85 -8.39 34.12
N ILE A 85 3.77 -7.57 33.66
CA ILE A 85 4.91 -7.98 32.84
C ILE A 85 6.10 -8.23 33.73
N THR A 86 6.67 -9.43 33.71
CA THR A 86 7.89 -9.75 34.49
C THR A 86 9.06 -8.92 33.98
N PRO A 87 9.63 -8.00 34.78
CA PRO A 87 10.77 -7.21 34.37
C PRO A 87 12.02 -8.08 34.16
N THR A 88 12.69 -7.90 33.02
CA THR A 88 14.01 -8.50 32.75
C THR A 88 15.01 -7.39 32.42
N PRO A 89 16.34 -7.63 32.59
CA PRO A 89 17.35 -6.64 32.23
C PRO A 89 17.23 -6.14 30.77
N GLN A 90 16.87 -7.02 29.84
CA GLN A 90 16.70 -6.66 28.44
C GLN A 90 15.47 -5.75 28.22
N ILE A 91 14.32 -6.08 28.80
CA ILE A 91 13.10 -5.26 28.70
C ILE A 91 13.33 -3.88 29.30
N LEU A 92 13.98 -3.79 30.46
CA LEU A 92 14.32 -2.51 31.10
C LEU A 92 15.27 -1.69 30.23
N LYS A 93 16.29 -2.32 29.64
CA LYS A 93 17.26 -1.68 28.74
C LYS A 93 16.57 -1.12 27.49
N ASP A 94 15.69 -1.90 26.87
CA ASP A 94 14.99 -1.50 25.63
C ASP A 94 14.04 -0.32 25.88
N ASN A 95 13.28 -0.36 26.99
CA ASN A 95 12.43 0.75 27.40
C ASN A 95 13.23 1.99 27.77
N LEU A 96 14.35 1.84 28.48
CA LEU A 96 15.23 2.96 28.83
C LEU A 96 15.88 3.57 27.59
N ASN A 97 16.33 2.73 26.65
CA ASN A 97 16.85 3.19 25.36
C ASN A 97 15.78 3.97 24.59
N ALA A 98 14.55 3.49 24.54
CA ALA A 98 13.44 4.18 23.88
C ALA A 98 13.18 5.56 24.49
N LEU A 99 13.24 5.69 25.82
CA LEU A 99 13.07 6.98 26.51
C LEU A 99 14.30 7.90 26.36
N LEU A 100 15.51 7.38 26.39
CA LEU A 100 16.73 8.19 26.32
C LEU A 100 17.13 8.54 24.90
N SER A 101 16.76 7.76 23.90
CA SER A 101 16.91 8.12 22.47
C SER A 101 16.00 9.28 22.07
N ASN A 102 15.02 9.66 22.91
CA ASN A 102 14.26 10.90 22.77
C ASN A 102 15.05 12.17 23.21
N ARG A 103 16.32 12.05 23.60
CA ARG A 103 17.18 13.21 23.87
C ARG A 103 17.84 13.72 22.60
N HIS A 104 17.25 14.80 22.09
CA HIS A 104 17.90 15.86 21.31
C HIS A 104 19.20 15.49 20.56
N ILE A 105 19.02 14.96 19.37
CA ILE A 105 19.80 15.46 18.26
C ILE A 105 19.10 16.79 17.88
N PRO A 106 19.80 17.92 17.71
CA PRO A 106 19.23 19.07 17.03
C PRO A 106 19.18 18.73 15.54
N THR A 107 18.30 17.83 15.17
CA THR A 107 17.85 17.67 13.82
C THR A 107 16.89 18.84 13.60
N LYS A 108 17.18 19.69 12.60
CA LYS A 108 16.18 20.50 11.91
C LYS A 108 14.86 19.73 12.06
N THR A 109 13.93 20.24 12.84
CA THR A 109 12.64 19.57 13.08
C THR A 109 11.95 19.50 11.72
N ILE A 110 12.18 18.41 11.00
CA ILE A 110 11.55 18.17 9.72
C ILE A 110 10.05 18.06 10.03
N ASN A 111 9.30 19.05 9.61
CA ASN A 111 7.84 18.96 9.77
C ASN A 111 7.25 17.88 8.84
N LEU A 112 6.05 17.43 9.14
CA LEU A 112 5.37 16.37 8.38
C LEU A 112 5.31 16.66 6.88
N PHE A 113 5.03 17.90 6.49
CA PHE A 113 4.85 18.28 5.09
C PHE A 113 6.19 18.31 4.34
N ASP A 114 7.24 18.85 4.93
CA ASP A 114 8.58 18.86 4.34
C ASP A 114 9.11 17.43 4.19
N PHE A 115 8.83 16.58 5.17
CA PHE A 115 9.16 15.15 5.09
C PHE A 115 8.44 14.44 3.94
N ILE A 116 7.13 14.63 3.80
CA ILE A 116 6.35 14.01 2.71
C ILE A 116 6.84 14.51 1.34
N GLU A 117 7.15 15.80 1.21
CA GLU A 117 7.66 16.38 -0.03
C GLU A 117 9.01 15.79 -0.41
N ASP A 118 9.95 15.68 0.55
CA ASP A 118 11.25 15.04 0.36
C ASP A 118 11.10 13.56 0.00
N LEU A 119 10.23 12.83 0.71
CA LEU A 119 9.94 11.42 0.45
C LEU A 119 9.43 11.19 -0.98
N ILE A 120 8.56 12.06 -1.47
CA ILE A 120 8.02 11.98 -2.83
C ILE A 120 9.09 12.30 -3.87
N LYS A 121 9.86 13.38 -3.64
CA LYS A 121 10.92 13.85 -4.55
C LYS A 121 12.02 12.80 -4.73
N ASN A 122 12.43 12.14 -3.65
CA ASN A 122 13.50 11.14 -3.66
C ASN A 122 12.99 9.70 -3.84
N SER A 123 11.71 9.53 -4.23
CA SER A 123 11.10 8.21 -4.36
C SER A 123 11.57 7.48 -5.62
N THR A 124 12.04 6.24 -5.45
CA THR A 124 12.36 5.30 -6.54
C THR A 124 11.15 4.48 -7.02
N LYS A 125 9.94 4.82 -6.54
CA LYS A 125 8.71 4.11 -6.93
C LYS A 125 8.33 4.42 -8.38
N LYS A 126 7.50 3.53 -8.97
CA LYS A 126 6.99 3.74 -10.33
C LYS A 126 6.26 5.09 -10.48
N PRO A 127 6.34 5.76 -11.65
CA PRO A 127 5.73 7.08 -11.87
C PRO A 127 4.26 7.17 -11.45
N GLY A 128 3.45 6.13 -11.72
CA GLY A 128 2.05 6.08 -11.29
C GLY A 128 1.87 6.11 -9.76
N THR A 129 2.78 5.52 -9.00
CA THR A 129 2.75 5.58 -7.53
C THR A 129 3.09 6.99 -7.03
N ILE A 130 4.12 7.61 -7.63
CA ILE A 130 4.53 8.99 -7.32
C ILE A 130 3.38 9.97 -7.60
N LEU A 131 2.67 9.81 -8.72
CA LEU A 131 1.49 10.60 -9.06
C LEU A 131 0.42 10.53 -7.96
N HIS A 132 0.11 9.32 -7.47
CA HIS A 132 -0.85 9.13 -6.39
C HIS A 132 -0.38 9.69 -5.04
N TYR A 133 0.92 9.64 -4.74
CA TYR A 133 1.48 10.28 -3.56
C TYR A 133 1.34 11.80 -3.64
N ASN A 134 1.69 12.41 -4.76
CA ASN A 134 1.49 13.84 -5.00
C ASN A 134 0.02 14.26 -4.84
N GLN A 135 -0.91 13.47 -5.38
CA GLN A 135 -2.33 13.74 -5.24
C GLN A 135 -2.77 13.68 -3.77
N THR A 136 -2.30 12.67 -3.01
CA THR A 136 -2.61 12.54 -1.57
C THR A 136 -2.04 13.72 -0.79
N PHE A 137 -0.82 14.13 -1.11
CA PHE A 137 -0.15 15.26 -0.47
C PHE A 137 -0.88 16.58 -0.72
N ARG A 138 -1.32 16.81 -1.96
CA ARG A 138 -2.16 17.97 -2.31
C ARG A 138 -3.45 18.01 -1.49
N ILE A 139 -4.17 16.89 -1.40
CA ILE A 139 -5.41 16.79 -0.64
C ILE A 139 -5.19 17.01 0.87
N LEU A 140 -4.07 16.55 1.42
CA LEU A 140 -3.68 16.85 2.81
C LEU A 140 -3.45 18.36 3.02
N LYS A 141 -2.74 19.03 2.10
CA LYS A 141 -2.54 20.49 2.15
C LYS A 141 -3.88 21.23 2.09
N GLU A 142 -4.78 20.84 1.20
CA GLU A 142 -6.12 21.42 1.07
C GLU A 142 -6.94 21.25 2.36
N TYR A 143 -6.90 20.05 2.97
CA TYR A 143 -7.57 19.80 4.25
C TYR A 143 -7.05 20.71 5.36
N CYS A 144 -5.75 20.87 5.48
CA CYS A 144 -5.14 21.76 6.48
C CYS A 144 -5.53 23.22 6.26
N SER A 145 -5.52 23.69 5.01
CA SER A 145 -5.91 25.07 4.67
C SER A 145 -7.38 25.33 5.00
N THR A 146 -8.28 24.38 4.70
CA THR A 146 -9.71 24.51 4.97
C THR A 146 -10.02 24.49 6.46
N SER A 147 -9.29 23.70 7.25
CA SER A 147 -9.50 23.54 8.68
C SER A 147 -8.67 24.47 9.56
N ASN A 148 -7.85 25.34 8.96
CA ASN A 148 -6.86 26.21 9.60
C ASN A 148 -5.98 25.44 10.61
N ARG A 149 -5.58 24.21 10.28
CA ARG A 149 -4.79 23.31 11.13
C ARG A 149 -3.39 23.11 10.55
N LYS A 150 -2.40 23.10 11.44
CA LYS A 150 -1.08 22.57 11.13
C LYS A 150 -1.04 21.13 11.63
N LEU A 151 -0.65 20.19 10.77
CA LEU A 151 -0.49 18.80 11.15
C LEU A 151 0.99 18.50 11.42
N SER A 152 1.24 17.89 12.57
CA SER A 152 2.48 17.22 12.92
C SER A 152 2.33 15.71 12.71
N PHE A 153 3.40 14.94 12.95
CA PHE A 153 3.30 13.47 12.92
C PHE A 153 2.36 12.92 14.00
N GLU A 154 2.32 13.56 15.17
CA GLU A 154 1.51 13.15 16.32
C GLU A 154 0.01 13.43 16.11
N ASP A 155 -0.32 14.38 15.23
CA ASP A 155 -1.69 14.68 14.89
C ASP A 155 -2.33 13.63 13.96
N ILE A 156 -1.54 12.73 13.35
CA ILE A 156 -2.05 11.63 12.53
C ILE A 156 -2.57 10.49 13.43
N ASN A 157 -3.65 10.74 14.11
CA ASN A 157 -4.33 9.90 15.09
C ASN A 157 -5.75 9.54 14.64
N LEU A 158 -6.55 8.89 15.50
CA LEU A 158 -7.92 8.50 15.16
C LEU A 158 -8.85 9.70 14.95
N ASN A 159 -8.67 10.79 15.68
CA ASN A 159 -9.47 12.00 15.49
C ASN A 159 -9.18 12.64 14.12
N PHE A 160 -7.91 12.67 13.72
CA PHE A 160 -7.54 13.08 12.37
C PHE A 160 -8.21 12.18 11.33
N TYR A 161 -8.13 10.86 11.49
CA TYR A 161 -8.74 9.91 10.56
C TYR A 161 -10.22 10.18 10.34
N GLU A 162 -10.99 10.31 11.43
CA GLU A 162 -12.43 10.54 11.38
C GLU A 162 -12.75 11.88 10.70
N SER A 163 -12.06 12.95 11.10
CA SER A 163 -12.28 14.29 10.52
C SER A 163 -11.85 14.38 9.05
N PHE A 164 -10.75 13.74 8.68
CA PHE A 164 -10.26 13.72 7.29
C PHE A 164 -11.17 12.89 6.38
N VAL A 165 -11.65 11.73 6.83
CA VAL A 165 -12.63 10.91 6.09
C VAL A 165 -13.93 11.69 5.87
N ASN A 166 -14.44 12.35 6.91
CA ASN A 166 -15.65 13.19 6.80
C ASN A 166 -15.45 14.37 5.85
N TYR A 167 -14.29 15.05 5.92
CA TYR A 167 -13.94 16.09 4.95
C TYR A 167 -13.98 15.60 3.51
N LEU A 168 -13.43 14.42 3.23
CA LEU A 168 -13.43 13.84 1.90
C LEU A 168 -14.83 13.43 1.44
N ARG A 169 -15.66 12.88 2.34
CA ARG A 169 -17.06 12.56 2.04
C ARG A 169 -17.85 13.82 1.72
N ASN A 170 -17.72 14.89 2.51
CA ASN A 170 -18.37 16.16 2.25
C ASN A 170 -17.97 16.78 0.89
N ARG A 171 -16.77 16.45 0.39
CA ARG A 171 -16.33 16.81 -0.97
C ARG A 171 -16.77 15.83 -2.06
N GLY A 172 -17.60 14.85 -1.74
CA GLY A 172 -18.19 13.90 -2.68
C GLY A 172 -17.20 12.84 -3.19
N TYR A 173 -16.11 12.53 -2.46
CA TYR A 173 -15.21 11.45 -2.87
C TYR A 173 -15.86 10.07 -2.65
N ALA A 174 -15.57 9.14 -3.56
CA ALA A 174 -15.96 7.73 -3.42
C ALA A 174 -15.11 7.02 -2.36
N GLU A 175 -15.70 6.06 -1.63
CA GLU A 175 -15.05 5.34 -0.52
C GLU A 175 -13.71 4.69 -0.93
N ASN A 176 -13.61 4.12 -2.13
CA ASN A 176 -12.35 3.56 -2.63
C ASN A 176 -11.25 4.61 -2.87
N THR A 177 -11.63 5.84 -3.23
CA THR A 177 -10.69 6.98 -3.39
C THR A 177 -10.20 7.42 -2.03
N ILE A 178 -11.11 7.56 -1.04
CA ILE A 178 -10.78 7.86 0.36
C ILE A 178 -9.82 6.80 0.90
N GLY A 179 -10.14 5.52 0.70
CA GLY A 179 -9.26 4.42 1.09
C GLY A 179 -7.88 4.47 0.45
N GLY A 180 -7.78 4.99 -0.78
CA GLY A 180 -6.50 5.26 -1.45
C GLY A 180 -5.66 6.28 -0.70
N TYR A 181 -6.24 7.42 -0.33
CA TYR A 181 -5.56 8.46 0.45
C TYR A 181 -5.11 7.96 1.83
N ILE A 182 -5.99 7.28 2.56
CA ILE A 182 -5.66 6.69 3.87
C ILE A 182 -4.49 5.69 3.73
N LYS A 183 -4.49 4.85 2.70
CA LYS A 183 -3.37 3.94 2.43
C LYS A 183 -2.04 4.69 2.24
N HIS A 184 -2.03 5.80 1.51
CA HIS A 184 -0.81 6.54 1.26
C HIS A 184 -0.34 7.28 2.53
N ILE A 185 -1.25 7.84 3.32
CA ILE A 185 -0.91 8.43 4.64
C ILE A 185 -0.24 7.38 5.53
N LYS A 186 -0.78 6.14 5.58
CA LYS A 186 -0.12 5.05 6.33
C LYS A 186 1.28 4.73 5.79
N VAL A 187 1.50 4.83 4.49
CA VAL A 187 2.85 4.64 3.91
C VAL A 187 3.79 5.76 4.36
N PHE A 188 3.36 7.01 4.34
CA PHE A 188 4.16 8.14 4.81
C PHE A 188 4.52 8.02 6.29
N MET A 189 3.54 7.66 7.13
CA MET A 189 3.75 7.47 8.56
C MET A 189 4.65 6.26 8.88
N ASN A 190 4.53 5.14 8.13
CA ASN A 190 5.44 4.01 8.29
C ASN A 190 6.89 4.42 7.99
N GLU A 191 7.11 5.13 6.89
CA GLU A 191 8.44 5.61 6.51
C GLU A 191 9.00 6.60 7.55
N ALA A 192 8.17 7.51 8.08
CA ALA A 192 8.56 8.42 9.15
C ALA A 192 8.94 7.67 10.44
N PHE A 193 8.15 6.65 10.79
CA PHE A 193 8.43 5.80 11.95
C PHE A 193 9.74 5.00 11.77
N ASP A 194 9.95 4.40 10.60
CA ASP A 194 11.15 3.63 10.29
C ASP A 194 12.41 4.52 10.30
N ARG A 195 12.28 5.79 9.87
CA ARG A 195 13.34 6.83 9.98
C ARG A 195 13.44 7.46 11.37
N ARG A 196 12.66 7.02 12.35
CA ARG A 196 12.64 7.54 13.73
C ARG A 196 12.31 9.04 13.83
N LEU A 197 11.52 9.57 12.91
CA LEU A 197 11.04 10.96 12.95
C LEU A 197 9.82 11.13 13.86
N THR A 198 9.15 10.04 14.22
CA THR A 198 8.01 10.00 15.14
C THR A 198 7.94 8.67 15.86
N ASN A 199 7.32 8.66 17.04
CA ASN A 199 6.94 7.46 17.80
C ASN A 199 5.44 7.19 17.72
N ASN A 200 4.69 7.98 16.95
CA ASN A 200 3.28 7.78 16.77
C ASN A 200 2.98 6.44 16.10
N ILE A 201 2.15 5.61 16.74
CA ILE A 201 1.69 4.30 16.25
C ILE A 201 0.18 4.24 16.06
N GLU A 202 -0.58 5.29 16.33
CA GLU A 202 -2.04 5.30 16.28
C GLU A 202 -2.57 5.01 14.87
N TYR A 203 -1.86 5.45 13.83
CA TYR A 203 -2.20 5.13 12.44
C TYR A 203 -2.10 3.62 12.11
N LYS A 204 -1.46 2.80 12.98
CA LYS A 204 -1.41 1.33 12.86
C LYS A 204 -2.67 0.66 13.43
N SER A 205 -3.48 1.38 14.20
CA SER A 205 -4.73 0.88 14.78
C SER A 205 -5.63 0.22 13.73
N LYS A 206 -6.37 -0.82 14.15
CA LYS A 206 -7.42 -1.47 13.32
C LYS A 206 -8.54 -0.50 12.92
N ARG A 207 -8.78 0.55 13.72
CA ARG A 207 -9.77 1.59 13.43
C ARG A 207 -9.27 2.56 12.33
N PHE A 208 -7.97 2.82 12.25
CA PHE A 208 -7.34 3.62 11.20
C PHE A 208 -7.15 2.76 9.93
N LYS A 209 -8.25 2.33 9.33
CA LYS A 209 -8.24 1.36 8.24
C LYS A 209 -8.49 2.00 6.87
N LYS A 210 -7.88 1.41 5.84
CA LYS A 210 -8.25 1.70 4.47
C LYS A 210 -9.72 1.32 4.26
N VAL A 211 -10.55 2.29 3.88
CA VAL A 211 -11.92 2.00 3.44
C VAL A 211 -11.87 1.24 2.12
N VAL A 212 -12.66 0.18 1.99
CA VAL A 212 -12.76 -0.64 0.76
C VAL A 212 -14.21 -0.97 0.50
N GLU A 213 -14.67 -0.61 -0.69
CA GLU A 213 -15.98 -0.97 -1.21
C GLU A 213 -15.82 -1.87 -2.44
N VAL A 214 -16.56 -2.97 -2.46
CA VAL A 214 -16.64 -3.83 -3.65
C VAL A 214 -17.61 -3.15 -4.63
N THR A 215 -17.10 -2.79 -5.81
CA THR A 215 -17.89 -2.14 -6.84
C THR A 215 -18.25 -3.13 -7.95
N ASP A 216 -19.46 -2.98 -8.48
CA ASP A 216 -19.93 -3.76 -9.61
C ASP A 216 -19.08 -3.47 -10.85
N LYS A 217 -18.73 -4.49 -11.59
CA LYS A 217 -17.92 -4.41 -12.82
C LYS A 217 -18.44 -5.39 -13.84
N ILE A 218 -18.51 -4.95 -15.08
CA ILE A 218 -18.92 -5.78 -16.20
C ILE A 218 -17.81 -6.70 -16.69
N TYR A 219 -18.22 -7.78 -17.37
CA TYR A 219 -17.44 -8.52 -18.35
C TYR A 219 -18.24 -8.64 -19.65
N LEU A 220 -17.61 -9.04 -20.73
CA LEU A 220 -18.25 -9.37 -22.00
C LEU A 220 -18.23 -10.88 -22.18
N ASN A 221 -19.36 -11.49 -22.49
CA ASN A 221 -19.44 -12.89 -22.86
C ASN A 221 -18.86 -13.12 -24.27
N LEU A 222 -18.73 -14.37 -24.68
CA LEU A 222 -18.10 -14.72 -25.97
C LEU A 222 -18.88 -14.15 -27.15
N ASP A 223 -20.23 -14.12 -27.10
CA ASP A 223 -21.08 -13.57 -28.17
C ASP A 223 -20.90 -12.05 -28.30
N GLU A 224 -20.79 -11.34 -27.16
CA GLU A 224 -20.54 -9.91 -27.16
C GLU A 224 -19.14 -9.58 -27.70
N ILE A 225 -18.14 -10.38 -27.35
CA ILE A 225 -16.79 -10.26 -27.91
C ILE A 225 -16.82 -10.49 -29.43
N GLN A 226 -17.55 -11.51 -29.89
CA GLN A 226 -17.70 -11.80 -31.30
C GLN A 226 -18.42 -10.68 -32.07
N LYS A 227 -19.48 -10.07 -31.49
CA LYS A 227 -20.17 -8.91 -32.08
C LYS A 227 -19.19 -7.73 -32.25
N ILE A 228 -18.33 -7.46 -31.28
CA ILE A 228 -17.31 -6.42 -31.39
C ILE A 228 -16.29 -6.76 -32.48
N TYR A 229 -15.83 -8.00 -32.53
CA TYR A 229 -14.85 -8.46 -33.53
C TYR A 229 -15.38 -8.36 -34.95
N SER A 230 -16.65 -8.69 -35.17
CA SER A 230 -17.29 -8.72 -36.49
C SER A 230 -17.67 -7.36 -37.06
N LEU A 231 -17.42 -6.23 -36.33
CA LEU A 231 -17.70 -4.90 -36.85
C LEU A 231 -16.81 -4.59 -38.08
N ASP A 232 -17.41 -4.09 -39.16
CA ASP A 232 -16.63 -3.50 -40.25
C ASP A 232 -16.17 -2.08 -39.84
N LEU A 233 -14.89 -1.97 -39.54
CA LEU A 233 -14.22 -0.72 -39.20
C LEU A 233 -13.14 -0.33 -40.21
N SER A 234 -13.16 -0.91 -41.40
CA SER A 234 -12.17 -0.71 -42.47
C SER A 234 -11.95 0.77 -42.83
N LYS A 235 -13.04 1.58 -42.76
CA LYS A 235 -13.02 3.04 -42.99
C LYS A 235 -12.54 3.85 -41.77
N LYS A 236 -12.35 3.23 -40.59
CA LYS A 236 -11.96 3.89 -39.33
C LYS A 236 -10.74 3.20 -38.73
N LYS A 237 -9.58 3.35 -39.34
CA LYS A 237 -8.34 2.62 -38.98
C LYS A 237 -7.98 2.66 -37.49
N THR A 238 -8.16 3.81 -36.83
CA THR A 238 -7.91 3.92 -35.39
C THR A 238 -8.87 3.06 -34.57
N TYR A 239 -10.17 3.05 -34.93
CA TYR A 239 -11.14 2.20 -34.26
C TYR A 239 -10.86 0.71 -34.50
N GLU A 240 -10.46 0.38 -35.72
CA GLU A 240 -10.09 -0.97 -36.11
C GLU A 240 -8.89 -1.47 -35.26
N SER A 241 -7.84 -0.70 -35.17
CA SER A 241 -6.65 -1.02 -34.35
C SER A 241 -7.00 -1.16 -32.86
N VAL A 242 -7.80 -0.24 -32.31
CA VAL A 242 -8.27 -0.29 -30.92
C VAL A 242 -9.12 -1.53 -30.65
N ARG A 243 -10.07 -1.85 -31.57
CA ARG A 243 -10.90 -3.04 -31.52
C ARG A 243 -10.03 -4.29 -31.50
N ASP A 244 -9.11 -4.41 -32.45
CA ASP A 244 -8.27 -5.60 -32.62
C ASP A 244 -7.35 -5.80 -31.41
N LEU A 245 -6.74 -4.75 -30.88
CA LEU A 245 -5.94 -4.85 -29.66
C LEU A 245 -6.78 -5.23 -28.44
N PHE A 246 -8.01 -4.69 -28.32
CA PHE A 246 -8.95 -5.07 -27.26
C PHE A 246 -9.34 -6.55 -27.35
N ILE A 247 -9.61 -7.06 -28.56
CA ILE A 247 -9.92 -8.48 -28.80
C ILE A 247 -8.71 -9.36 -28.40
N ILE A 248 -7.48 -8.99 -28.75
CA ILE A 248 -6.30 -9.70 -28.26
C ILE A 248 -6.31 -9.74 -26.72
N GLY A 249 -6.62 -8.64 -26.05
CA GLY A 249 -6.78 -8.59 -24.59
C GLY A 249 -7.87 -9.54 -24.06
N CYS A 250 -8.99 -9.70 -24.77
CA CYS A 250 -10.09 -10.63 -24.43
C CYS A 250 -9.70 -12.10 -24.52
N TYR A 251 -8.73 -12.44 -25.36
CA TYR A 251 -8.27 -13.82 -25.55
C TYR A 251 -6.92 -14.13 -24.89
N THR A 252 -6.25 -13.13 -24.31
CA THR A 252 -4.96 -13.32 -23.62
C THR A 252 -5.02 -13.01 -22.12
N GLY A 253 -6.02 -12.22 -21.71
CA GLY A 253 -6.15 -11.78 -20.31
C GLY A 253 -5.05 -10.86 -19.81
N LEU A 254 -4.20 -10.31 -20.68
CA LEU A 254 -3.11 -9.43 -20.32
C LEU A 254 -3.59 -8.09 -19.73
N ARG A 255 -2.77 -7.47 -18.88
CA ARG A 255 -3.00 -6.08 -18.47
C ARG A 255 -2.68 -5.15 -19.62
N PHE A 256 -3.26 -3.95 -19.62
CA PHE A 256 -2.97 -2.97 -20.67
C PHE A 256 -1.47 -2.67 -20.82
N SER A 257 -0.75 -2.50 -19.72
CA SER A 257 0.70 -2.26 -19.76
C SER A 257 1.47 -3.38 -20.45
N ASP A 258 1.04 -4.63 -20.23
CA ASP A 258 1.66 -5.80 -20.83
C ASP A 258 1.23 -5.94 -22.30
N LEU A 259 -0.07 -5.70 -22.59
CA LEU A 259 -0.65 -5.76 -23.93
C LEU A 259 -0.04 -4.72 -24.87
N ALA A 260 0.22 -3.50 -24.37
CA ALA A 260 0.79 -2.41 -25.15
C ALA A 260 2.27 -2.62 -25.53
N GLN A 261 2.95 -3.55 -24.88
CA GLN A 261 4.38 -3.84 -25.13
C GLN A 261 4.61 -5.13 -25.93
N ILE A 262 3.53 -5.84 -26.30
CA ILE A 262 3.70 -7.08 -27.09
C ILE A 262 4.23 -6.74 -28.49
N SER A 263 5.20 -7.51 -28.92
CA SER A 263 5.75 -7.49 -30.27
C SER A 263 5.89 -8.91 -30.82
N THR A 264 6.33 -9.05 -32.07
CA THR A 264 6.53 -10.34 -32.72
C THR A 264 7.50 -11.25 -31.98
N ILE A 265 8.50 -10.69 -31.28
CA ILE A 265 9.47 -11.44 -30.49
C ILE A 265 8.84 -12.23 -29.34
N ASN A 266 7.66 -11.82 -28.90
CA ASN A 266 6.90 -12.51 -27.85
C ASN A 266 6.19 -13.77 -28.36
N ILE A 267 6.05 -13.92 -29.68
CA ILE A 267 5.39 -15.07 -30.32
C ILE A 267 6.40 -16.20 -30.44
N ILE A 268 6.10 -17.31 -29.80
CA ILE A 268 7.00 -18.48 -29.73
C ILE A 268 6.29 -19.73 -30.26
N ASN A 269 7.05 -20.83 -30.35
CA ASN A 269 6.56 -22.16 -30.75
C ASN A 269 5.75 -22.12 -32.06
N ASN A 270 6.38 -21.61 -33.14
CA ASN A 270 5.80 -21.51 -34.48
C ASN A 270 4.44 -20.80 -34.52
N GLY A 271 4.31 -19.72 -33.74
CA GLY A 271 3.09 -18.91 -33.71
C GLY A 271 1.95 -19.51 -32.88
N SER A 272 2.23 -20.52 -32.05
CA SER A 272 1.19 -21.17 -31.23
C SER A 272 1.01 -20.53 -29.85
N GLN A 273 2.01 -19.82 -29.35
CA GLN A 273 2.05 -19.29 -27.98
C GLN A 273 2.61 -17.86 -27.93
N LEU A 274 2.18 -17.13 -26.91
CA LEU A 274 2.68 -15.80 -26.57
C LEU A 274 3.36 -15.85 -25.21
N LYS A 275 4.65 -15.47 -25.14
CA LYS A 275 5.44 -15.39 -23.90
C LYS A 275 5.68 -13.93 -23.53
N VAL A 276 5.18 -13.48 -22.38
CA VAL A 276 5.26 -12.08 -21.94
C VAL A 276 5.82 -12.00 -20.52
N LYS A 277 6.78 -11.10 -20.31
CA LYS A 277 7.21 -10.71 -18.97
C LYS A 277 6.29 -9.59 -18.48
N THR A 278 5.51 -9.87 -17.42
CA THR A 278 4.54 -8.90 -16.92
C THR A 278 5.22 -7.74 -16.22
N GLU A 279 4.86 -6.52 -16.56
CA GLU A 279 5.45 -5.30 -16.00
C GLU A 279 5.21 -5.17 -14.48
N LYS A 280 4.02 -5.54 -14.01
CA LYS A 280 3.63 -5.35 -12.61
C LYS A 280 4.28 -6.33 -11.64
N THR A 281 4.48 -7.58 -12.06
CA THR A 281 4.96 -8.67 -11.17
C THR A 281 6.35 -9.18 -11.56
N GLY A 282 6.82 -8.85 -12.76
CA GLY A 282 8.11 -9.30 -13.29
C GLY A 282 8.13 -10.79 -13.70
N GLU A 283 7.00 -11.48 -13.60
CA GLU A 283 6.89 -12.91 -13.93
C GLU A 283 6.62 -13.13 -15.41
N TYR A 284 7.11 -14.24 -15.94
CA TYR A 284 6.76 -14.69 -17.29
C TYR A 284 5.43 -15.43 -17.27
N VAL A 285 4.57 -15.09 -18.24
CA VAL A 285 3.35 -15.84 -18.57
C VAL A 285 3.46 -16.39 -19.99
N VAL A 286 2.97 -17.60 -20.18
CA VAL A 286 2.89 -18.24 -21.50
C VAL A 286 1.42 -18.52 -21.78
N ILE A 287 0.94 -18.01 -22.92
CA ILE A 287 -0.48 -17.99 -23.27
C ILE A 287 -0.66 -18.68 -24.63
N PRO A 288 -1.47 -19.74 -24.73
CA PRO A 288 -1.85 -20.31 -26.03
C PRO A 288 -2.59 -19.28 -26.88
N LEU A 289 -2.20 -19.13 -28.13
CA LEU A 289 -2.85 -18.16 -29.03
C LEU A 289 -4.12 -18.76 -29.65
N HIS A 290 -5.25 -18.12 -29.33
CA HIS A 290 -6.55 -18.42 -29.94
C HIS A 290 -6.53 -18.08 -31.44
N LYS A 291 -7.34 -18.81 -32.25
CA LYS A 291 -7.42 -18.61 -33.71
C LYS A 291 -7.68 -17.14 -34.10
N THR A 292 -8.59 -16.46 -33.42
CA THR A 292 -8.92 -15.04 -33.65
C THR A 292 -7.71 -14.14 -33.46
N VAL A 293 -6.86 -14.41 -32.46
CA VAL A 293 -5.62 -13.62 -32.24
C VAL A 293 -4.64 -13.86 -33.38
N LYS A 294 -4.51 -15.10 -33.86
CA LYS A 294 -3.66 -15.43 -35.03
C LYS A 294 -4.16 -14.74 -36.30
N GLU A 295 -5.47 -14.67 -36.52
CA GLU A 295 -6.10 -13.96 -37.65
C GLU A 295 -5.79 -12.45 -37.57
N ILE A 296 -5.90 -11.85 -36.39
CA ILE A 296 -5.52 -10.43 -36.21
C ILE A 296 -4.04 -10.24 -36.52
N ILE A 297 -3.15 -11.06 -35.96
CA ILE A 297 -1.72 -10.96 -36.22
C ILE A 297 -1.43 -11.09 -37.73
N LYS A 298 -2.08 -12.01 -38.42
CA LYS A 298 -1.94 -12.18 -39.87
C LYS A 298 -2.41 -10.91 -40.62
N LYS A 299 -3.56 -10.32 -40.22
CA LYS A 299 -4.09 -9.06 -40.78
C LYS A 299 -3.09 -7.90 -40.68
N TYR A 300 -2.28 -7.86 -39.64
CA TYR A 300 -1.23 -6.85 -39.42
C TYR A 300 0.17 -7.33 -39.88
N ASN A 301 0.24 -8.22 -40.87
CA ASN A 301 1.46 -8.74 -41.46
C ASN A 301 2.45 -9.32 -40.40
N GLY A 302 1.93 -10.08 -39.45
CA GLY A 302 2.71 -10.70 -38.36
C GLY A 302 2.94 -9.79 -37.16
N LYS A 303 2.50 -8.53 -37.20
CA LYS A 303 2.66 -7.58 -36.10
C LYS A 303 1.43 -7.56 -35.18
N ILE A 304 1.58 -6.95 -34.03
CA ILE A 304 0.47 -6.64 -33.10
C ILE A 304 0.03 -5.19 -33.38
N PRO A 305 -1.29 -4.88 -33.34
CA PRO A 305 -1.75 -3.52 -33.46
C PRO A 305 -1.09 -2.59 -32.43
N GLU A 306 -0.62 -1.43 -32.86
CA GLU A 306 0.00 -0.47 -31.98
C GLU A 306 -1.00 0.06 -30.93
N ALA A 307 -0.56 0.11 -29.68
CA ALA A 307 -1.34 0.63 -28.59
C ALA A 307 -1.25 2.17 -28.54
N ILE A 308 -2.40 2.81 -28.45
CA ILE A 308 -2.49 4.23 -28.05
C ILE A 308 -2.56 4.33 -26.53
N SER A 309 -2.60 5.53 -25.96
CA SER A 309 -2.70 5.67 -24.51
C SER A 309 -3.96 4.97 -23.93
N ASN A 310 -3.86 4.47 -22.68
CA ASN A 310 -4.98 3.81 -22.03
C ASN A 310 -6.24 4.69 -21.96
N ALA A 311 -6.08 5.98 -21.73
CA ALA A 311 -7.19 6.93 -21.70
C ALA A 311 -7.91 7.01 -23.08
N LYS A 312 -7.15 7.13 -24.16
CA LYS A 312 -7.68 7.16 -25.52
C LYS A 312 -8.31 5.82 -25.92
N MET A 313 -7.71 4.68 -25.55
CA MET A 313 -8.35 3.39 -25.78
C MET A 313 -9.72 3.29 -25.08
N ASN A 314 -9.81 3.71 -23.82
CA ASN A 314 -11.07 3.70 -23.08
C ASN A 314 -12.12 4.65 -23.71
N GLU A 315 -11.70 5.77 -24.28
CA GLU A 315 -12.58 6.67 -25.01
C GLU A 315 -13.15 6.01 -26.28
N TYR A 316 -12.30 5.36 -27.08
CA TYR A 316 -12.72 4.74 -28.35
C TYR A 316 -13.46 3.40 -28.18
N LEU A 317 -13.19 2.65 -27.12
CA LEU A 317 -13.89 1.38 -26.85
C LEU A 317 -15.39 1.57 -26.61
N LYS A 318 -15.83 2.68 -26.03
CA LYS A 318 -17.25 2.94 -25.79
C LYS A 318 -18.07 3.04 -27.07
N PRO A 319 -17.74 3.92 -28.04
CA PRO A 319 -18.46 3.96 -29.31
C PRO A 319 -18.34 2.67 -30.13
N ILE A 320 -17.20 1.94 -30.04
CA ILE A 320 -17.08 0.62 -30.70
C ILE A 320 -18.07 -0.37 -30.08
N ALA A 321 -18.16 -0.47 -28.75
CA ALA A 321 -19.09 -1.34 -28.07
C ALA A 321 -20.57 -0.94 -28.33
N ARG A 322 -20.84 0.38 -28.48
CA ARG A 322 -22.17 0.88 -28.88
C ARG A 322 -22.54 0.43 -30.30
N MET A 323 -21.62 0.52 -31.25
CA MET A 323 -21.81 0.03 -32.60
C MET A 323 -22.08 -1.49 -32.64
N ALA A 324 -21.46 -2.26 -31.77
CA ALA A 324 -21.67 -3.68 -31.56
C ALA A 324 -23.02 -4.00 -30.85
N LYS A 325 -23.82 -2.97 -30.51
CA LYS A 325 -25.12 -3.12 -29.83
C LYS A 325 -25.02 -3.83 -28.47
N ILE A 326 -24.00 -3.53 -27.69
CA ILE A 326 -23.81 -4.04 -26.31
C ILE A 326 -24.67 -3.21 -25.35
N ASN A 327 -25.99 -3.30 -25.48
CA ASN A 327 -26.95 -2.38 -24.85
C ASN A 327 -27.61 -2.95 -23.58
N THR A 328 -27.21 -4.12 -23.09
CA THR A 328 -27.75 -4.69 -21.85
C THR A 328 -27.62 -3.69 -20.72
N LYS A 329 -28.68 -3.46 -19.96
CA LYS A 329 -28.67 -2.59 -18.79
C LYS A 329 -27.87 -3.22 -17.64
N PHE A 330 -27.06 -2.42 -16.98
CA PHE A 330 -26.23 -2.85 -15.86
C PHE A 330 -26.27 -1.80 -14.75
N SER A 331 -26.63 -2.20 -13.55
CA SER A 331 -26.66 -1.32 -12.38
C SER A 331 -25.28 -1.27 -11.73
N VAL A 332 -24.81 -0.07 -11.43
CA VAL A 332 -23.57 0.17 -10.71
C VAL A 332 -23.88 0.88 -9.41
N THR A 333 -23.52 0.29 -8.30
CA THR A 333 -23.69 0.87 -6.97
C THR A 333 -22.34 1.30 -6.45
N ILE A 334 -22.22 2.56 -6.03
CA ILE A 334 -21.03 3.13 -5.37
C ILE A 334 -21.46 4.00 -4.19
N THR A 335 -20.64 4.05 -3.15
CA THR A 335 -20.80 5.02 -2.06
C THR A 335 -19.96 6.23 -2.36
N LYS A 336 -20.60 7.39 -2.54
CA LYS A 336 -19.98 8.66 -2.88
C LYS A 336 -20.52 9.75 -1.96
N GLY A 337 -19.65 10.53 -1.36
CA GLY A 337 -20.06 11.53 -0.37
C GLY A 337 -20.69 10.94 0.90
N GLY A 338 -20.43 9.66 1.20
CA GLY A 338 -21.08 8.94 2.31
C GLY A 338 -22.45 8.34 1.96
N GLU A 339 -23.00 8.64 0.79
CA GLU A 339 -24.31 8.14 0.34
C GLU A 339 -24.15 7.03 -0.70
N ARG A 340 -24.96 6.00 -0.58
CA ARG A 340 -25.01 4.90 -1.55
C ARG A 340 -25.84 5.32 -2.75
N GLN A 341 -25.22 5.37 -3.92
CA GLN A 341 -25.84 5.77 -5.19
C GLN A 341 -25.84 4.59 -6.14
N THR A 342 -26.98 4.32 -6.77
CA THR A 342 -27.12 3.28 -7.80
C THR A 342 -27.54 3.95 -9.09
N GLU A 343 -26.74 3.76 -10.14
CA GLU A 343 -27.00 4.28 -11.47
C GLU A 343 -27.11 3.10 -12.46
N VAL A 344 -28.01 3.22 -13.43
CA VAL A 344 -28.20 2.22 -14.48
C VAL A 344 -27.53 2.71 -15.76
N PHE A 345 -26.64 1.91 -16.28
CA PHE A 345 -25.89 2.18 -17.51
C PHE A 345 -26.24 1.13 -18.57
N GLU A 346 -26.12 1.51 -19.82
CA GLU A 346 -25.95 0.52 -20.88
C GLU A 346 -24.53 -0.06 -20.82
N LYS A 347 -24.40 -1.36 -21.00
CA LYS A 347 -23.13 -2.09 -20.79
C LYS A 347 -21.96 -1.51 -21.60
N TRP A 348 -22.22 -0.99 -22.83
CA TRP A 348 -21.21 -0.33 -23.66
C TRP A 348 -20.55 0.88 -22.96
N GLN A 349 -21.27 1.62 -22.13
CA GLN A 349 -20.76 2.80 -21.42
C GLN A 349 -19.69 2.43 -20.39
N LEU A 350 -19.71 1.19 -19.90
CA LEU A 350 -18.84 0.65 -18.87
C LEU A 350 -17.64 -0.13 -19.42
N VAL A 351 -17.57 -0.32 -20.76
CA VAL A 351 -16.47 -1.02 -21.41
C VAL A 351 -15.17 -0.21 -21.28
N THR A 352 -14.13 -0.86 -20.80
CA THR A 352 -12.79 -0.32 -20.66
C THR A 352 -11.76 -1.36 -21.11
N VAL A 353 -10.52 -0.98 -21.33
CA VAL A 353 -9.44 -1.94 -21.62
C VAL A 353 -9.37 -3.04 -20.55
N HIS A 354 -9.60 -2.68 -19.28
CA HIS A 354 -9.57 -3.67 -18.19
C HIS A 354 -10.77 -4.66 -18.23
N THR A 355 -11.82 -4.33 -18.98
CA THR A 355 -12.95 -5.25 -19.24
C THR A 355 -12.45 -6.47 -20.02
N SER A 356 -11.51 -6.34 -20.97
CA SER A 356 -10.96 -7.47 -21.72
C SER A 356 -10.40 -8.55 -20.80
N ARG A 357 -9.60 -8.14 -19.81
CA ARG A 357 -9.00 -9.09 -18.86
C ARG A 357 -10.05 -9.75 -17.93
N ARG A 358 -11.08 -9.00 -17.51
CA ARG A 358 -12.19 -9.59 -16.75
C ARG A 358 -12.97 -10.57 -17.61
N SER A 359 -13.24 -10.21 -18.87
CA SER A 359 -13.92 -11.09 -19.84
C SER A 359 -13.14 -12.39 -20.06
N PHE A 360 -11.82 -12.30 -20.27
CA PHE A 360 -10.99 -13.49 -20.36
C PHE A 360 -11.14 -14.38 -19.13
N ALA A 361 -10.91 -13.84 -17.94
CA ALA A 361 -10.93 -14.62 -16.71
C ALA A 361 -12.32 -15.26 -16.46
N THR A 362 -13.40 -14.49 -16.66
CA THR A 362 -14.77 -14.97 -16.43
C THR A 362 -15.18 -16.03 -17.48
N ASN A 363 -14.92 -15.78 -18.78
CA ASN A 363 -15.27 -16.75 -19.82
C ASN A 363 -14.48 -18.06 -19.68
N MET A 364 -13.18 -17.99 -19.35
CA MET A 364 -12.37 -19.19 -19.10
C MET A 364 -12.90 -20.00 -17.90
N TYR A 365 -13.32 -19.29 -16.84
CA TYR A 365 -13.95 -19.93 -15.69
C TYR A 365 -15.29 -20.60 -16.05
N LEU A 366 -16.10 -19.94 -16.89
CA LEU A 366 -17.37 -20.50 -17.37
C LEU A 366 -17.16 -21.71 -18.30
N LEU A 367 -16.04 -21.78 -18.99
CA LEU A 367 -15.62 -22.93 -19.84
C LEU A 367 -14.91 -24.03 -19.04
N ASP A 368 -15.02 -24.06 -17.71
CA ASP A 368 -14.46 -25.08 -16.82
C ASP A 368 -12.93 -25.20 -16.85
N ILE A 369 -12.22 -24.15 -17.30
CA ILE A 369 -10.77 -24.12 -17.20
C ILE A 369 -10.40 -23.92 -15.74
N PRO A 370 -9.52 -24.77 -15.16
CA PRO A 370 -9.15 -24.67 -13.76
C PRO A 370 -8.60 -23.28 -13.38
N SER A 371 -9.09 -22.72 -12.28
CA SER A 371 -8.69 -21.38 -11.77
C SER A 371 -7.18 -21.20 -11.73
N ILE A 372 -6.43 -22.25 -11.31
CA ILE A 372 -4.98 -22.21 -11.24
C ILE A 372 -4.34 -21.99 -12.63
N SER A 373 -4.91 -22.57 -13.69
CA SER A 373 -4.44 -22.39 -15.07
C SER A 373 -4.71 -20.97 -15.55
N ILE A 374 -5.91 -20.44 -15.28
CA ILE A 374 -6.26 -19.07 -15.62
C ILE A 374 -5.35 -18.07 -14.85
N MET A 375 -5.07 -18.34 -13.58
CA MET A 375 -4.17 -17.53 -12.76
C MET A 375 -2.75 -17.50 -13.32
N LYS A 376 -2.23 -18.62 -13.79
CA LYS A 376 -0.90 -18.70 -14.45
C LYS A 376 -0.85 -17.84 -15.71
N ILE A 377 -1.88 -17.88 -16.55
CA ILE A 377 -1.99 -17.07 -17.77
C ILE A 377 -2.10 -15.58 -17.41
N THR A 378 -2.95 -15.26 -16.47
CA THR A 378 -3.21 -13.86 -16.10
C THR A 378 -2.16 -13.28 -15.13
N GLY A 379 -1.25 -14.08 -14.58
CA GLY A 379 -0.23 -13.65 -13.63
C GLY A 379 -0.81 -13.15 -12.29
N HIS A 380 -1.82 -13.85 -11.75
CA HIS A 380 -2.34 -13.61 -10.40
C HIS A 380 -1.59 -14.45 -9.37
N ARG A 381 -1.10 -13.81 -8.30
CA ARG A 381 -0.34 -14.48 -7.22
C ARG A 381 -1.23 -15.06 -6.12
N SER A 382 -2.46 -14.62 -6.01
CA SER A 382 -3.40 -15.13 -5.00
C SER A 382 -4.78 -15.35 -5.59
N GLU A 383 -5.44 -16.41 -5.16
CA GLU A 383 -6.80 -16.75 -5.54
C GLU A 383 -7.78 -15.63 -5.14
N LYS A 384 -7.63 -15.08 -3.94
CA LYS A 384 -8.44 -13.94 -3.49
C LYS A 384 -8.42 -12.76 -4.48
N SER A 385 -7.26 -12.43 -5.04
CA SER A 385 -7.16 -11.36 -6.03
C SER A 385 -7.70 -11.78 -7.40
N PHE A 386 -7.61 -13.05 -7.76
CA PHE A 386 -8.17 -13.60 -8.98
C PHE A 386 -9.69 -13.62 -8.97
N LEU A 387 -10.32 -14.09 -7.89
CA LEU A 387 -11.77 -14.15 -7.75
C LEU A 387 -12.45 -12.77 -7.89
N LEU A 388 -11.75 -11.69 -7.62
CA LEU A 388 -12.27 -10.33 -7.92
C LEU A 388 -12.46 -10.07 -9.41
N TYR A 389 -11.87 -10.86 -10.29
CA TYR A 389 -12.01 -10.75 -11.75
C TYR A 389 -13.14 -11.62 -12.30
N ILE A 390 -13.55 -12.64 -11.57
CA ILE A 390 -14.69 -13.49 -11.95
C ILE A 390 -15.97 -12.69 -11.67
N LYS A 391 -16.77 -12.44 -12.72
CA LYS A 391 -17.95 -11.56 -12.69
C LYS A 391 -19.20 -12.30 -13.11
N ILE A 392 -19.35 -13.54 -12.67
CA ILE A 392 -20.56 -14.33 -12.86
C ILE A 392 -21.65 -13.90 -11.87
N SER A 393 -22.88 -13.84 -12.30
CA SER A 393 -24.05 -13.71 -11.42
C SER A 393 -24.35 -15.02 -10.71
N GLN A 394 -25.20 -14.96 -9.67
CA GLN A 394 -25.67 -16.18 -9.01
C GLN A 394 -26.49 -17.06 -9.99
N GLU A 395 -27.24 -16.45 -10.88
CA GLU A 395 -28.00 -17.15 -11.92
C GLU A 395 -27.07 -17.82 -12.94
N GLU A 396 -26.04 -17.11 -13.44
CA GLU A 396 -25.05 -17.70 -14.35
C GLU A 396 -24.32 -18.87 -13.70
N ASN A 397 -24.01 -18.79 -12.41
CA ASN A 397 -23.41 -19.89 -11.67
C ASN A 397 -24.38 -21.07 -11.51
N ALA A 398 -25.63 -20.81 -11.18
CA ALA A 398 -26.67 -21.85 -11.09
C ALA A 398 -26.89 -22.54 -12.43
N ASN A 399 -26.99 -21.76 -13.52
CA ASN A 399 -27.17 -22.29 -14.89
C ASN A 399 -25.99 -23.16 -15.32
N LYS A 400 -24.77 -22.77 -14.93
CA LYS A 400 -23.58 -23.60 -15.15
C LYS A 400 -23.70 -24.94 -14.44
N LEU A 401 -24.15 -24.96 -13.18
CA LEU A 401 -24.31 -26.18 -12.39
C LEU A 401 -25.44 -27.09 -12.88
N LEU A 402 -26.50 -26.53 -13.45
CA LEU A 402 -27.58 -27.34 -14.05
C LEU A 402 -27.07 -28.30 -15.13
N ASN A 403 -26.02 -27.96 -15.83
CA ASN A 403 -25.38 -28.81 -16.84
C ASN A 403 -24.34 -29.79 -16.26
N HIS A 404 -24.02 -29.70 -14.99
CA HIS A 404 -23.07 -30.60 -14.36
C HIS A 404 -23.70 -31.98 -14.10
N PRO A 405 -22.98 -33.10 -14.32
CA PRO A 405 -23.53 -34.45 -14.14
C PRO A 405 -24.20 -34.70 -12.78
N PHE A 406 -23.69 -34.06 -11.73
CA PHE A 406 -24.27 -34.19 -10.38
C PHE A 406 -25.74 -33.66 -10.29
N PHE A 407 -26.07 -32.61 -11.04
CA PHE A 407 -27.41 -32.01 -11.03
C PHE A 407 -28.29 -32.46 -12.18
N LYS A 408 -27.72 -33.09 -13.23
CA LYS A 408 -28.49 -33.77 -14.26
C LYS A 408 -29.01 -35.06 -13.65
N GLN A 409 -30.21 -35.03 -13.07
CA GLN A 409 -30.95 -36.23 -12.78
C GLN A 409 -31.38 -36.82 -14.13
N SER A 410 -30.97 -38.05 -14.41
CA SER A 410 -31.39 -38.88 -15.52
C SER A 410 -32.87 -39.17 -15.44
#